data_2d52baa6957138a5f5e2b6d081892b4c
#
_entry.id   2d52baa6957138a5f5e2b6d081892b4c
#
_cell.length_a   1.000
_cell.length_b   1.000
_cell.length_c   1.000
_cell.angle_alpha   90.00
_cell.angle_beta   90.00
_cell.angle_gamma   90.00
#
_symmetry.space_group_name_H-M   'P 1'
#
loop_
_entity.id
_entity.type
_entity.pdbx_description
1 polymer ?
#
loop_
_entity_poly.entity_id
_entity_poly.type
_entity_poly.pdbx_seq_one_letter_code
_entity_poly.pdbx_strand_id
1 'polypeptide(L)'
;MIEPLVQFSPASLANKARSSSTVRALVASVLLCNLTFTVQAAEIQVGFSPEGSAEQLVLNVIQGARQQIRLMAYSFTSPSVVKALVQAKRRGVDVQVVVDAHGNDNRASRAAMNLLANAQIPVRTNAAYKIQHDKVIITDGQNVETGSFNYSASAAKANSENAVVMWDVPAVASVYLEHWQSRWVQGQPYQPTY
;
A
#
# COMPACT_ATOMS: atom_id res chain seq x y z
N MET A 1 -0.68 -49.06 30.15
CA MET A 1 -0.17 -48.67 31.49
C MET A 1 -0.39 -47.19 31.64
N ILE A 2 -1.35 -46.82 32.48
CA ILE A 2 -1.79 -45.46 32.73
C ILE A 2 -1.42 -45.15 34.18
N GLU A 3 -0.53 -44.19 34.40
CA GLU A 3 -0.20 -43.72 35.75
C GLU A 3 -1.13 -42.62 36.18
N PRO A 4 -1.47 -42.54 37.50
CA PRO A 4 -2.53 -41.66 37.99
C PRO A 4 -2.04 -40.27 38.44
N LEU A 5 -2.92 -39.30 38.24
CA LEU A 5 -2.83 -37.95 38.72
C LEU A 5 -2.81 -37.85 40.26
N VAL A 6 -1.84 -37.12 40.77
CA VAL A 6 -1.75 -36.74 42.20
C VAL A 6 -2.49 -35.42 42.43
N GLN A 7 -3.57 -35.47 43.21
CA GLN A 7 -4.25 -34.27 43.71
C GLN A 7 -3.62 -33.83 45.05
N PHE A 8 -3.28 -32.53 45.15
CA PHE A 8 -2.96 -31.93 46.45
C PHE A 8 -4.12 -31.04 46.92
N SER A 9 -4.60 -31.36 48.13
CA SER A 9 -5.58 -30.58 48.87
C SER A 9 -4.87 -29.59 49.81
N PRO A 10 -5.31 -28.33 49.93
CA PRO A 10 -4.72 -27.43 50.93
C PRO A 10 -5.47 -27.56 52.28
N ALA A 11 -4.70 -27.85 53.31
CA ALA A 11 -5.14 -27.85 54.67
C ALA A 11 -5.28 -26.40 55.25
N SER A 12 -6.37 -26.19 55.96
CA SER A 12 -6.71 -25.06 56.79
C SER A 12 -5.73 -24.83 57.94
N LEU A 13 -5.32 -23.60 58.15
CA LEU A 13 -4.90 -23.12 59.47
C LEU A 13 -5.43 -21.71 59.73
N ALA A 14 -6.47 -21.66 60.55
CA ALA A 14 -6.91 -20.43 61.19
C ALA A 14 -5.97 -20.13 62.36
N ASN A 15 -5.50 -18.88 62.52
CA ASN A 15 -5.22 -18.36 63.82
C ASN A 15 -5.41 -16.82 63.91
N LYS A 16 -5.95 -16.46 65.04
CA LYS A 16 -6.57 -15.24 65.52
C LYS A 16 -5.51 -14.35 66.19
N ALA A 17 -5.39 -13.09 65.83
CA ALA A 17 -4.92 -12.09 66.74
C ALA A 17 -5.36 -10.66 66.36
N ARG A 18 -5.69 -9.94 67.36
CA ARG A 18 -6.37 -8.63 67.45
C ARG A 18 -5.45 -7.44 67.15
N SER A 19 -6.15 -6.36 66.85
CA SER A 19 -5.87 -4.99 67.35
C SER A 19 -5.25 -4.00 66.35
N SER A 20 -6.09 -3.05 66.02
CA SER A 20 -5.83 -1.58 66.04
C SER A 20 -4.76 -0.98 65.14
N SER A 21 -5.19 -0.26 64.12
CA SER A 21 -4.87 1.16 63.94
C SER A 21 -5.16 1.57 62.50
N THR A 22 -5.89 2.64 62.35
CA THR A 22 -6.20 3.37 61.12
C THR A 22 -4.99 3.63 60.27
N VAL A 23 -4.86 2.97 59.16
CA VAL A 23 -3.99 3.37 58.04
C VAL A 23 -4.89 3.47 56.80
N ARG A 24 -5.04 4.71 56.29
CA ARG A 24 -5.69 5.00 55.04
C ARG A 24 -4.88 4.33 53.93
N ALA A 25 -5.34 3.20 53.43
CA ALA A 25 -4.79 2.59 52.23
C ALA A 25 -5.34 3.38 51.01
N LEU A 26 -4.49 4.16 50.39
CA LEU A 26 -4.68 4.69 49.06
C LEU A 26 -4.72 3.47 48.10
N VAL A 27 -5.91 3.08 47.65
CA VAL A 27 -6.05 2.14 46.54
C VAL A 27 -5.71 2.92 45.28
N ALA A 28 -4.48 2.85 44.86
CA ALA A 28 -4.05 3.29 43.53
C ALA A 28 -4.61 2.26 42.54
N SER A 29 -5.77 2.53 41.96
CA SER A 29 -6.29 1.79 40.82
C SER A 29 -5.39 2.08 39.62
N VAL A 30 -4.44 1.18 39.38
CA VAL A 30 -3.69 1.17 38.12
C VAL A 30 -4.67 0.72 37.04
N LEU A 31 -5.28 1.68 36.33
CA LEU A 31 -5.99 1.43 35.10
C LEU A 31 -4.95 0.94 34.08
N LEU A 32 -4.75 -0.37 33.97
CA LEU A 32 -4.07 -0.95 32.81
C LEU A 32 -4.94 -0.67 31.59
N CYS A 33 -4.65 0.42 30.89
CA CYS A 33 -5.18 0.68 29.56
C CYS A 33 -4.60 -0.40 28.64
N ASN A 34 -5.34 -1.49 28.45
CA ASN A 34 -5.02 -2.49 27.44
C ASN A 34 -5.21 -1.81 26.09
N LEU A 35 -4.15 -1.18 25.57
CA LEU A 35 -4.03 -0.80 24.17
C LEU A 35 -4.00 -2.11 23.36
N THR A 36 -5.17 -2.60 23.00
CA THR A 36 -5.29 -3.66 21.99
C THR A 36 -4.87 -3.05 20.66
N PHE A 37 -3.60 -3.22 20.31
CA PHE A 37 -3.16 -3.04 18.93
C PHE A 37 -3.88 -4.10 18.10
N THR A 38 -4.92 -3.72 17.41
CA THR A 38 -5.48 -4.56 16.36
C THR A 38 -4.44 -4.65 15.26
N VAL A 39 -3.68 -5.73 15.23
CA VAL A 39 -2.87 -6.09 14.06
C VAL A 39 -3.89 -6.39 12.96
N GLN A 40 -4.04 -5.47 12.04
CA GLN A 40 -4.83 -5.70 10.84
C GLN A 40 -4.12 -6.80 10.06
N ALA A 41 -4.83 -7.90 9.78
CA ALA A 41 -4.26 -8.97 8.95
C ALA A 41 -4.07 -8.45 7.52
N ALA A 42 -2.95 -8.80 6.90
CA ALA A 42 -2.72 -8.52 5.49
C ALA A 42 -3.86 -9.13 4.65
N GLU A 43 -4.47 -8.32 3.80
CA GLU A 43 -5.50 -8.74 2.87
C GLU A 43 -4.94 -8.76 1.44
N ILE A 44 -5.25 -9.80 0.68
CA ILE A 44 -4.89 -9.90 -0.73
C ILE A 44 -6.16 -9.94 -1.56
N GLN A 45 -6.26 -9.01 -2.51
CA GLN A 45 -7.37 -8.95 -3.47
C GLN A 45 -6.84 -9.15 -4.87
N VAL A 46 -7.61 -9.87 -5.70
CA VAL A 46 -7.27 -10.15 -7.10
C VAL A 46 -8.41 -9.69 -7.99
N GLY A 47 -8.07 -9.02 -9.08
CA GLY A 47 -9.02 -8.58 -10.10
C GLY A 47 -8.55 -8.96 -11.49
N PHE A 48 -9.51 -9.04 -12.41
CA PHE A 48 -9.26 -9.43 -13.78
C PHE A 48 -9.89 -8.43 -14.76
N SER A 49 -9.36 -8.39 -15.97
CA SER A 49 -9.96 -7.71 -17.11
C SER A 49 -10.12 -8.69 -18.30
N PRO A 50 -11.10 -8.47 -19.18
CA PRO A 50 -11.89 -7.26 -19.33
C PRO A 50 -13.11 -7.14 -18.38
N GLU A 51 -13.24 -8.03 -17.38
CA GLU A 51 -14.39 -8.10 -16.46
C GLU A 51 -14.54 -6.84 -15.56
N GLY A 52 -13.53 -5.98 -15.53
CA GLY A 52 -13.57 -4.67 -14.87
C GLY A 52 -12.99 -4.65 -13.45
N SER A 53 -12.82 -5.78 -12.79
CA SER A 53 -12.34 -5.82 -11.42
C SER A 53 -10.85 -5.43 -11.28
N ALA A 54 -10.00 -5.67 -12.30
CA ALA A 54 -8.62 -5.23 -12.29
C ALA A 54 -8.50 -3.71 -12.26
N GLU A 55 -9.19 -2.99 -13.16
CA GLU A 55 -9.19 -1.53 -13.16
C GLU A 55 -9.74 -0.97 -11.84
N GLN A 56 -10.81 -1.58 -11.30
CA GLN A 56 -11.39 -1.13 -10.04
C GLN A 56 -10.39 -1.26 -8.87
N LEU A 57 -9.62 -2.35 -8.79
CA LEU A 57 -8.59 -2.52 -7.76
C LEU A 57 -7.48 -1.47 -7.89
N VAL A 58 -6.99 -1.23 -9.11
CA VAL A 58 -6.01 -0.17 -9.38
C VAL A 58 -6.52 1.20 -8.94
N LEU A 59 -7.77 1.52 -9.23
CA LEU A 59 -8.37 2.78 -8.81
C LEU A 59 -8.57 2.86 -7.30
N ASN A 60 -8.97 1.76 -6.65
CA ASN A 60 -9.18 1.71 -5.20
C ASN A 60 -7.89 1.99 -4.43
N VAL A 61 -6.75 1.39 -4.84
CA VAL A 61 -5.46 1.63 -4.17
C VAL A 61 -5.00 3.08 -4.29
N ILE A 62 -5.21 3.72 -5.44
CA ILE A 62 -4.90 5.15 -5.65
C ILE A 62 -5.83 6.05 -4.82
N GLN A 63 -7.13 5.74 -4.79
CA GLN A 63 -8.12 6.54 -4.08
C GLN A 63 -7.97 6.43 -2.55
N GLY A 64 -7.56 5.26 -2.06
CA GLY A 64 -7.31 5.00 -0.65
C GLY A 64 -6.05 5.66 -0.09
N ALA A 65 -5.11 6.05 -0.94
CA ALA A 65 -3.85 6.68 -0.53
C ALA A 65 -4.07 7.99 0.24
N ARG A 66 -3.33 8.16 1.34
CA ARG A 66 -3.44 9.32 2.25
C ARG A 66 -2.16 10.15 2.34
N GLN A 67 -0.99 9.54 2.17
CA GLN A 67 0.30 10.20 2.34
C GLN A 67 1.13 10.21 1.06
N GLN A 68 1.32 9.05 0.43
CA GLN A 68 2.17 8.95 -0.75
C GLN A 68 1.69 7.89 -1.75
N ILE A 69 2.00 8.14 -3.04
CA ILE A 69 1.87 7.20 -4.13
C ILE A 69 3.19 7.15 -4.89
N ARG A 70 3.72 5.94 -5.09
CA ARG A 70 4.87 5.66 -5.94
C ARG A 70 4.43 4.70 -7.04
N LEU A 71 4.42 5.18 -8.28
CA LEU A 71 3.96 4.40 -9.43
C LEU A 71 5.12 4.16 -10.40
N MET A 72 5.23 2.95 -10.91
CA MET A 72 6.08 2.61 -12.06
C MET A 72 5.27 1.86 -13.11
N ALA A 73 5.45 2.25 -14.39
CA ALA A 73 4.64 1.75 -15.48
C ALA A 73 5.44 1.46 -16.75
N TYR A 74 5.08 0.37 -17.43
CA TYR A 74 5.51 0.16 -18.81
C TYR A 74 4.64 0.99 -19.76
N SER A 75 3.34 0.73 -19.89
CA SER A 75 2.43 1.53 -20.70
C SER A 75 1.51 2.38 -19.82
N PHE A 76 1.49 3.68 -20.06
CA PHE A 76 0.76 4.65 -19.24
C PHE A 76 -0.09 5.58 -20.10
N THR A 77 -1.34 5.21 -20.34
CA THR A 77 -2.27 5.95 -21.21
C THR A 77 -3.68 6.07 -20.63
N SER A 78 -3.98 5.44 -19.45
CA SER A 78 -5.34 5.35 -18.92
C SER A 78 -5.84 6.70 -18.38
N PRO A 79 -6.93 7.26 -18.93
CA PRO A 79 -7.50 8.51 -18.42
C PRO A 79 -8.06 8.36 -16.98
N SER A 80 -8.59 7.17 -16.62
CA SER A 80 -9.12 6.91 -15.27
C SER A 80 -8.01 6.93 -14.22
N VAL A 81 -6.87 6.29 -14.51
CA VAL A 81 -5.70 6.29 -13.62
C VAL A 81 -5.10 7.70 -13.50
N VAL A 82 -4.93 8.42 -14.62
CA VAL A 82 -4.46 9.82 -14.60
C VAL A 82 -5.36 10.69 -13.73
N LYS A 83 -6.69 10.60 -13.93
CA LYS A 83 -7.68 11.34 -13.12
C LYS A 83 -7.56 11.01 -11.63
N ALA A 84 -7.42 9.73 -11.28
CA ALA A 84 -7.29 9.30 -9.89
C ALA A 84 -6.00 9.85 -9.24
N LEU A 85 -4.86 9.82 -9.94
CA LEU A 85 -3.58 10.39 -9.47
C LEU A 85 -3.68 11.91 -9.26
N VAL A 86 -4.28 12.63 -10.21
CA VAL A 86 -4.51 14.10 -10.07
C VAL A 86 -5.42 14.40 -8.89
N GLN A 87 -6.46 13.59 -8.67
CA GLN A 87 -7.32 13.74 -7.49
C GLN A 87 -6.57 13.44 -6.19
N ALA A 88 -5.70 12.40 -6.15
CA ALA A 88 -4.84 12.12 -5.00
C ALA A 88 -3.92 13.32 -4.70
N LYS A 89 -3.28 13.89 -5.72
CA LYS A 89 -2.45 15.10 -5.57
C LYS A 89 -3.24 16.28 -4.99
N ARG A 90 -4.47 16.51 -5.46
CA ARG A 90 -5.36 17.55 -4.93
C ARG A 90 -5.75 17.31 -3.46
N ARG A 91 -5.78 16.07 -2.99
CA ARG A 91 -5.98 15.73 -1.57
C ARG A 91 -4.72 15.96 -0.72
N GLY A 92 -3.60 16.36 -1.31
CA GLY A 92 -2.32 16.59 -0.62
C GLY A 92 -1.40 15.35 -0.59
N VAL A 93 -1.75 14.28 -1.30
CA VAL A 93 -0.90 13.08 -1.39
C VAL A 93 0.35 13.39 -2.20
N ASP A 94 1.52 12.94 -1.72
CA ASP A 94 2.78 13.02 -2.47
C ASP A 94 2.83 11.93 -3.55
N VAL A 95 2.56 12.34 -4.81
CA VAL A 95 2.49 11.45 -5.96
C VAL A 95 3.74 11.61 -6.81
N GLN A 96 4.41 10.49 -7.13
CA GLN A 96 5.56 10.46 -8.05
C GLN A 96 5.43 9.25 -8.99
N VAL A 97 5.74 9.47 -10.27
CA VAL A 97 5.53 8.50 -11.34
C VAL A 97 6.80 8.31 -12.17
N VAL A 98 7.25 7.07 -12.37
CA VAL A 98 8.30 6.73 -13.32
C VAL A 98 7.75 5.76 -14.36
N VAL A 99 8.01 6.04 -15.62
CA VAL A 99 7.52 5.23 -16.75
C VAL A 99 8.65 4.81 -17.67
N ASP A 100 8.44 3.71 -18.40
CA ASP A 100 9.34 3.33 -19.49
C ASP A 100 9.39 4.43 -20.56
N ALA A 101 10.61 4.80 -21.00
CA ALA A 101 10.77 5.86 -21.99
C ALA A 101 10.24 5.46 -23.38
N HIS A 102 10.55 4.22 -23.80
CA HIS A 102 10.22 3.75 -25.16
C HIS A 102 8.75 3.39 -25.30
N GLY A 103 8.16 2.71 -24.29
CA GLY A 103 6.74 2.34 -24.26
C GLY A 103 5.81 3.54 -24.19
N ASN A 104 6.32 4.70 -23.77
CA ASN A 104 5.52 5.93 -23.60
C ASN A 104 5.90 7.05 -24.57
N ASP A 105 6.69 6.77 -25.61
CA ASP A 105 6.99 7.71 -26.70
C ASP A 105 5.87 7.68 -27.78
N ASN A 106 4.64 7.96 -27.38
CA ASN A 106 3.49 8.06 -28.27
C ASN A 106 2.55 9.17 -27.79
N ARG A 107 1.65 9.60 -28.69
CA ARG A 107 0.75 10.73 -28.42
C ARG A 107 -0.14 10.55 -27.18
N ALA A 108 -0.68 9.35 -26.97
CA ALA A 108 -1.57 9.08 -25.86
C ALA A 108 -0.83 9.13 -24.51
N SER A 109 0.34 8.50 -24.43
CA SER A 109 1.19 8.55 -23.24
C SER A 109 1.70 9.96 -22.95
N ARG A 110 2.14 10.71 -23.98
CA ARG A 110 2.55 12.11 -23.79
C ARG A 110 1.40 12.95 -23.25
N ALA A 111 0.18 12.79 -23.77
CA ALA A 111 -0.99 13.49 -23.23
C ALA A 111 -1.26 13.14 -21.75
N ALA A 112 -1.15 11.86 -21.39
CA ALA A 112 -1.30 11.41 -20.00
C ALA A 112 -0.22 12.03 -19.08
N MET A 113 1.05 11.99 -19.49
CA MET A 113 2.16 12.57 -18.72
C MET A 113 2.07 14.11 -18.62
N ASN A 114 1.63 14.79 -19.68
CA ASN A 114 1.38 16.25 -19.65
C ASN A 114 0.32 16.61 -18.60
N LEU A 115 -0.76 15.83 -18.49
CA LEU A 115 -1.79 16.06 -17.47
C LEU A 115 -1.26 15.90 -16.05
N LEU A 116 -0.38 14.92 -15.82
CA LEU A 116 0.28 14.77 -14.51
C LEU A 116 1.22 15.95 -14.23
N ALA A 117 2.07 16.33 -15.18
CA ALA A 117 3.00 17.44 -15.03
C ALA A 117 2.27 18.77 -14.77
N ASN A 118 1.16 19.05 -15.49
CA ASN A 118 0.31 20.21 -15.26
C ASN A 118 -0.33 20.22 -13.87
N ALA A 119 -0.57 19.06 -13.29
CA ALA A 119 -1.03 18.91 -11.91
C ALA A 119 0.12 18.94 -10.89
N GLN A 120 1.34 19.31 -11.31
CA GLN A 120 2.55 19.33 -10.46
C GLN A 120 2.89 17.96 -9.84
N ILE A 121 2.59 16.90 -10.55
CA ILE A 121 3.03 15.55 -10.21
C ILE A 121 4.37 15.32 -10.92
N PRO A 122 5.47 15.05 -10.18
CA PRO A 122 6.74 14.71 -10.80
C PRO A 122 6.63 13.42 -11.60
N VAL A 123 7.02 13.49 -12.86
CA VAL A 123 7.10 12.35 -13.78
C VAL A 123 8.53 12.21 -14.26
N ARG A 124 9.02 10.97 -14.31
CA ARG A 124 10.31 10.62 -14.94
C ARG A 124 10.11 9.54 -16.00
N THR A 125 10.93 9.59 -17.04
CA THR A 125 11.03 8.54 -18.06
C THR A 125 12.35 7.80 -17.89
N ASN A 126 12.32 6.47 -17.90
CA ASN A 126 13.50 5.62 -17.72
C ASN A 126 13.83 4.88 -19.01
N ALA A 127 15.05 5.10 -19.54
CA ALA A 127 15.59 4.46 -20.73
C ALA A 127 16.80 3.54 -20.40
N ALA A 128 17.06 3.26 -19.12
CA ALA A 128 18.19 2.43 -18.69
C ALA A 128 18.05 0.95 -19.06
N TYR A 129 16.84 0.50 -19.36
CA TYR A 129 16.52 -0.87 -19.72
C TYR A 129 16.01 -0.96 -21.15
N LYS A 130 16.12 -2.15 -21.75
CA LYS A 130 15.43 -2.42 -23.03
C LYS A 130 13.93 -2.11 -22.93
N ILE A 131 13.32 -2.51 -21.84
CA ILE A 131 11.99 -2.12 -21.39
C ILE A 131 11.95 -2.11 -19.86
N GLN A 132 11.39 -1.07 -19.24
CA GLN A 132 10.99 -1.09 -17.84
C GLN A 132 9.56 -1.63 -17.79
N HIS A 133 9.42 -2.96 -17.64
CA HIS A 133 8.13 -3.64 -17.79
C HIS A 133 7.29 -3.71 -16.51
N ASP A 134 7.60 -2.87 -15.55
CA ASP A 134 6.88 -2.81 -14.26
C ASP A 134 5.45 -2.27 -14.44
N LYS A 135 4.54 -2.78 -13.64
CA LYS A 135 3.19 -2.27 -13.38
C LYS A 135 3.01 -2.39 -11.89
N VAL A 136 3.32 -1.32 -11.16
CA VAL A 136 3.32 -1.33 -9.70
C VAL A 136 2.86 0.01 -9.17
N ILE A 137 2.01 -0.02 -8.17
CA ILE A 137 1.64 1.14 -7.35
C ILE A 137 1.89 0.79 -5.89
N ILE A 138 2.66 1.63 -5.21
CA ILE A 138 2.88 1.53 -3.77
C ILE A 138 2.22 2.72 -3.11
N THR A 139 1.36 2.49 -2.11
CA THR A 139 0.72 3.58 -1.38
C THR A 139 1.04 3.52 0.10
N ASP A 140 1.34 4.68 0.66
CA ASP A 140 1.54 4.93 2.10
C ASP A 140 2.62 4.05 2.75
N GLY A 141 3.50 3.45 1.94
CA GLY A 141 4.55 2.54 2.42
C GLY A 141 4.04 1.20 2.95
N GLN A 142 2.80 0.84 2.68
CA GLN A 142 2.18 -0.36 3.24
C GLN A 142 1.33 -1.17 2.26
N ASN A 143 0.82 -0.57 1.18
CA ASN A 143 0.01 -1.32 0.21
C ASN A 143 0.76 -1.40 -1.12
N VAL A 144 0.60 -2.52 -1.82
CA VAL A 144 1.23 -2.76 -3.11
C VAL A 144 0.21 -3.32 -4.09
N GLU A 145 0.07 -2.66 -5.23
CA GLU A 145 -0.62 -3.19 -6.40
C GLU A 145 0.41 -3.64 -7.44
N THR A 146 0.20 -4.80 -8.04
CA THR A 146 1.01 -5.31 -9.14
C THR A 146 0.23 -6.33 -9.97
N GLY A 147 0.77 -6.70 -11.13
CA GLY A 147 0.15 -7.70 -12.02
C GLY A 147 0.60 -7.55 -13.46
N SER A 148 -0.21 -8.07 -14.37
CA SER A 148 0.00 -7.88 -15.82
C SER A 148 -0.67 -6.60 -16.34
N PHE A 149 -1.57 -5.99 -15.56
CA PHE A 149 -2.43 -4.88 -15.96
C PHE A 149 -1.64 -3.60 -16.24
N ASN A 150 -1.43 -3.28 -17.53
CA ASN A 150 -0.90 -1.98 -17.91
C ASN A 150 -1.93 -0.88 -17.61
N TYR A 151 -1.47 0.30 -17.23
CA TYR A 151 -2.37 1.44 -16.98
C TYR A 151 -2.82 2.07 -18.31
N SER A 152 -3.64 1.30 -19.06
CA SER A 152 -4.11 1.62 -20.40
C SER A 152 -5.57 1.19 -20.62
N ALA A 153 -6.23 1.81 -21.59
CA ALA A 153 -7.60 1.44 -21.97
C ALA A 153 -7.69 0.01 -22.54
N SER A 154 -6.65 -0.45 -23.24
CA SER A 154 -6.61 -1.83 -23.77
C SER A 154 -6.55 -2.85 -22.64
N ALA A 155 -5.74 -2.61 -21.62
CA ALA A 155 -5.68 -3.49 -20.44
C ALA A 155 -7.02 -3.56 -19.72
N ALA A 156 -7.75 -2.43 -19.63
CA ALA A 156 -9.02 -2.40 -18.92
C ALA A 156 -10.18 -3.09 -19.68
N LYS A 157 -10.16 -3.06 -21.02
CA LYS A 157 -11.37 -3.35 -21.83
C LYS A 157 -11.20 -4.46 -22.86
N ALA A 158 -10.00 -4.82 -23.23
CA ALA A 158 -9.75 -5.70 -24.37
C ALA A 158 -8.81 -6.87 -24.08
N ASN A 159 -7.85 -6.68 -23.19
CA ASN A 159 -6.88 -7.73 -22.84
C ASN A 159 -7.41 -8.59 -21.69
N SER A 160 -6.93 -9.85 -21.65
CA SER A 160 -7.00 -10.68 -20.45
C SER A 160 -5.81 -10.32 -19.55
N GLU A 161 -6.07 -9.62 -18.44
CA GLU A 161 -5.06 -9.16 -17.50
C GLU A 161 -5.47 -9.51 -16.06
N ASN A 162 -4.51 -9.41 -15.15
CA ASN A 162 -4.76 -9.47 -13.72
C ASN A 162 -4.14 -8.27 -12.99
N ALA A 163 -4.75 -7.90 -11.87
CA ALA A 163 -4.18 -7.01 -10.86
C ALA A 163 -4.31 -7.69 -9.49
N VAL A 164 -3.27 -7.59 -8.68
CA VAL A 164 -3.23 -8.07 -7.31
C VAL A 164 -2.95 -6.88 -6.40
N VAL A 165 -3.75 -6.70 -5.36
CA VAL A 165 -3.48 -5.71 -4.32
C VAL A 165 -3.22 -6.45 -3.01
N MET A 166 -2.09 -6.15 -2.42
CA MET A 166 -1.69 -6.58 -1.09
C MET A 166 -1.85 -5.39 -0.14
N TRP A 167 -2.79 -5.48 0.79
CA TRP A 167 -3.07 -4.45 1.77
C TRP A 167 -2.33 -4.72 3.08
N ASP A 168 -1.86 -3.66 3.74
CA ASP A 168 -1.16 -3.72 5.03
C ASP A 168 0.03 -4.68 5.08
N VAL A 169 0.90 -4.59 4.07
CA VAL A 169 2.12 -5.41 3.93
C VAL A 169 3.40 -4.55 3.89
N PRO A 170 3.74 -3.82 4.95
CA PRO A 170 4.85 -2.87 4.93
C PRO A 170 6.20 -3.52 4.57
N ALA A 171 6.42 -4.77 4.95
CA ALA A 171 7.64 -5.50 4.59
C ALA A 171 7.77 -5.72 3.08
N VAL A 172 6.66 -6.02 2.38
CA VAL A 172 6.64 -6.15 0.92
C VAL A 172 6.74 -4.78 0.27
N ALA A 173 6.00 -3.79 0.80
CA ALA A 173 6.02 -2.43 0.28
C ALA A 173 7.42 -1.81 0.32
N SER A 174 8.22 -2.09 1.37
CA SER A 174 9.60 -1.58 1.46
C SER A 174 10.49 -2.12 0.35
N VAL A 175 10.38 -3.41 0.00
CA VAL A 175 11.13 -4.03 -1.12
C VAL A 175 10.76 -3.38 -2.45
N TYR A 176 9.47 -3.16 -2.69
CA TYR A 176 9.01 -2.47 -3.89
C TYR A 176 9.39 -0.99 -3.93
N LEU A 177 9.45 -0.31 -2.77
CA LEU A 177 9.92 1.08 -2.69
C LEU A 177 11.41 1.20 -3.03
N GLU A 178 12.26 0.29 -2.56
CA GLU A 178 13.68 0.24 -2.93
C GLU A 178 13.84 0.02 -4.43
N HIS A 179 13.07 -0.89 -5.01
CA HIS A 179 13.05 -1.13 -6.45
C HIS A 179 12.58 0.12 -7.21
N TRP A 180 11.46 0.73 -6.80
CA TRP A 180 10.94 1.97 -7.37
C TRP A 180 11.98 3.10 -7.29
N GLN A 181 12.63 3.28 -6.15
CA GLN A 181 13.65 4.30 -5.94
C GLN A 181 14.81 4.14 -6.93
N SER A 182 15.24 2.91 -7.20
CA SER A 182 16.29 2.64 -8.18
C SER A 182 15.90 3.06 -9.60
N ARG A 183 14.63 2.85 -10.00
CA ARG A 183 14.10 3.29 -11.31
C ARG A 183 13.93 4.80 -11.36
N TRP A 184 13.51 5.39 -10.24
CA TRP A 184 13.39 6.83 -10.11
C TRP A 184 14.73 7.56 -10.31
N VAL A 185 15.80 7.11 -9.64
CA VAL A 185 17.13 7.77 -9.75
C VAL A 185 17.70 7.68 -11.16
N GLN A 186 17.48 6.55 -11.83
CA GLN A 186 17.92 6.33 -13.21
C GLN A 186 17.11 7.12 -14.24
N GLY A 187 15.87 7.47 -13.91
CA GLY A 187 14.97 8.17 -14.82
C GLY A 187 15.34 9.65 -14.99
N GLN A 188 14.99 10.20 -16.15
CA GLN A 188 15.13 11.62 -16.45
C GLN A 188 13.82 12.37 -16.21
N PRO A 189 13.83 13.59 -15.65
CA PRO A 189 12.62 14.39 -15.49
C PRO A 189 11.91 14.57 -16.83
N TYR A 190 10.62 14.25 -16.86
CA TYR A 190 9.78 14.47 -18.04
C TYR A 190 9.50 15.96 -18.22
N GLN A 191 9.72 16.44 -19.44
CA GLN A 191 9.40 17.81 -19.84
C GLN A 191 8.11 17.78 -20.69
N PRO A 192 7.04 18.49 -20.28
CA PRO A 192 5.81 18.55 -21.06
C PRO A 192 6.07 19.08 -22.48
N THR A 193 5.46 18.44 -23.47
CA THR A 193 5.49 18.86 -24.87
C THR A 193 4.06 19.11 -25.34
N TYR A 194 3.84 20.27 -25.99
CA TYR A 194 2.53 20.72 -26.47
C TYR A 194 2.51 20.86 -28.00
#